data_7a564cee16de38606e7cf90366bb200d
#
_entry.id   7a564cee16de38606e7cf90366bb200d
#
_cell.length_a   1.000
_cell.length_b   1.000
_cell.length_c   1.000
_cell.angle_alpha   90.00
_cell.angle_beta   90.00
_cell.angle_gamma   90.00
#
_symmetry.space_group_name_H-M   'P 1'
#
loop_
_entity.id
_entity.type
_entity.pdbx_description
1 polymer ?
#
loop_
_entity_poly.entity_id
_entity_poly.type
_entity_poly.pdbx_seq_one_letter_code
_entity_poly.pdbx_strand_id
1 'polypeptide(L)'
;MSIKILLLEDDLLFCESLKDFLDDEGFSVLSAHNPHHALELSFENRFDIYLLDINLPLMSGIEFLDSLRQSGDNTPAIFLTSYQDKEVMKEGFLKGCDDYLKKPLDLDELKLRILSVLKRVRGEQKQCAGDICIDLQQKRLYKAGEELEVSVREFELVALFIHHRQKLVTKEMIYEVLWRSSEEGSDGAIRVYINRLKKILGKECFTNIRGVGYRYEPKP
;
A
#
# COMPACT_ATOMS: atom_id res chain seq x y z
N MET A 1 10.64 -9.63 10.15
CA MET A 1 11.35 -8.43 9.63
C MET A 1 10.92 -7.25 10.48
N SER A 2 11.85 -6.41 10.94
CA SER A 2 11.57 -5.20 11.70
C SER A 2 10.97 -4.15 10.74
N ILE A 3 10.00 -3.36 11.22
CA ILE A 3 9.40 -2.24 10.49
C ILE A 3 10.46 -1.15 10.35
N LYS A 4 10.72 -0.70 9.11
CA LYS A 4 11.76 0.30 8.81
C LYS A 4 11.15 1.69 8.67
N ILE A 5 11.63 2.63 9.48
CA ILE A 5 11.12 4.01 9.60
C ILE A 5 12.17 4.99 9.09
N LEU A 6 11.78 5.96 8.26
CA LEU A 6 12.55 7.18 8.03
C LEU A 6 11.99 8.27 8.96
N LEU A 7 12.84 8.81 9.80
CA LEU A 7 12.53 9.94 10.68
C LEU A 7 13.22 11.20 10.15
N LEU A 8 12.44 12.21 9.78
CA LEU A 8 12.93 13.52 9.34
C LEU A 8 12.59 14.59 10.38
N GLU A 9 13.60 15.06 11.07
CA GLU A 9 13.49 15.99 12.21
C GLU A 9 14.79 16.82 12.33
N ASP A 10 14.71 18.13 12.40
CA ASP A 10 15.89 19.02 12.49
C ASP A 10 16.38 19.27 13.92
N ASP A 11 15.52 19.11 14.92
CA ASP A 11 15.94 19.10 16.32
C ASP A 11 16.67 17.80 16.66
N LEU A 12 18.00 17.88 16.80
CA LEU A 12 18.87 16.73 17.03
C LEU A 12 18.51 15.97 18.31
N LEU A 13 18.25 16.69 19.42
CA LEU A 13 17.95 16.06 20.71
C LEU A 13 16.61 15.36 20.70
N PHE A 14 15.61 15.98 20.08
CA PHE A 14 14.30 15.38 19.91
C PHE A 14 14.36 14.18 18.97
N CYS A 15 15.10 14.29 17.87
CA CYS A 15 15.31 13.23 16.91
C CYS A 15 15.98 11.99 17.55
N GLU A 16 17.07 12.18 18.32
CA GLU A 16 17.74 11.09 19.03
C GLU A 16 16.83 10.41 20.05
N SER A 17 16.14 11.19 20.88
CA SER A 17 15.20 10.66 21.88
C SER A 17 14.08 9.84 21.25
N LEU A 18 13.53 10.32 20.12
CA LEU A 18 12.46 9.62 19.41
C LEU A 18 12.97 8.35 18.73
N LYS A 19 14.17 8.42 18.15
CA LYS A 19 14.82 7.27 17.53
C LYS A 19 15.11 6.19 18.57
N ASP A 20 15.67 6.52 19.72
CA ASP A 20 15.99 5.57 20.79
C ASP A 20 14.72 4.85 21.27
N PHE A 21 13.63 5.60 21.51
CA PHE A 21 12.35 5.02 21.88
C PHE A 21 11.84 4.04 20.83
N LEU A 22 11.89 4.42 19.55
CA LEU A 22 11.38 3.57 18.47
C LEU A 22 12.25 2.32 18.26
N ASP A 23 13.57 2.45 18.38
CA ASP A 23 14.50 1.31 18.29
C ASP A 23 14.27 0.33 19.48
N ASP A 24 14.04 0.83 20.70
CA ASP A 24 13.67 0.01 21.88
C ASP A 24 12.34 -0.73 21.70
N GLU A 25 11.39 -0.12 20.96
CA GLU A 25 10.12 -0.74 20.59
C GLU A 25 10.21 -1.74 19.43
N GLY A 26 11.43 -2.00 18.93
CA GLY A 26 11.73 -3.01 17.92
C GLY A 26 11.56 -2.55 16.46
N PHE A 27 11.39 -1.25 16.22
CA PHE A 27 11.47 -0.66 14.90
C PHE A 27 12.95 -0.55 14.44
N SER A 28 13.18 -0.24 13.18
CA SER A 28 14.51 0.04 12.62
C SER A 28 14.47 1.46 12.05
N VAL A 29 15.09 2.42 12.75
CA VAL A 29 14.96 3.84 12.40
C VAL A 29 16.23 4.36 11.73
N LEU A 30 16.08 4.94 10.53
CA LEU A 30 17.06 5.82 9.92
C LEU A 30 16.57 7.26 10.08
N SER A 31 17.44 8.12 10.62
CA SER A 31 17.12 9.54 10.85
C SER A 31 17.85 10.45 9.87
N ALA A 32 17.15 11.51 9.46
CA ALA A 32 17.70 12.61 8.69
C ALA A 32 17.33 13.93 9.37
N HIS A 33 18.26 14.89 9.35
CA HIS A 33 18.09 16.20 9.99
C HIS A 33 17.83 17.33 8.99
N ASN A 34 17.70 16.98 7.73
CA ASN A 34 17.30 17.89 6.66
C ASN A 34 16.67 17.12 5.50
N PRO A 35 15.83 17.78 4.68
CA PRO A 35 15.12 17.13 3.58
C PRO A 35 16.02 16.52 2.50
N HIS A 36 17.20 17.12 2.24
CA HIS A 36 18.13 16.60 1.23
C HIS A 36 18.66 15.21 1.61
N HIS A 37 19.14 15.06 2.84
CA HIS A 37 19.60 13.76 3.36
C HIS A 37 18.44 12.76 3.44
N ALA A 38 17.23 13.21 3.81
CA ALA A 38 16.05 12.33 3.79
C ALA A 38 15.72 11.81 2.40
N LEU A 39 15.86 12.65 1.35
CA LEU A 39 15.70 12.22 -0.05
C LEU A 39 16.75 11.17 -0.43
N GLU A 40 18.01 11.39 -0.14
CA GLU A 40 19.07 10.39 -0.40
C GLU A 40 18.73 9.04 0.24
N LEU A 41 18.37 9.04 1.54
CA LEU A 41 17.97 7.83 2.24
C LEU A 41 16.76 7.15 1.61
N SER A 42 15.77 7.92 1.13
CA SER A 42 14.56 7.37 0.51
C SER A 42 14.83 6.70 -0.84
N PHE A 43 15.85 7.15 -1.58
CA PHE A 43 16.30 6.51 -2.83
C PHE A 43 17.12 5.24 -2.58
N GLU A 44 17.95 5.24 -1.54
CA GLU A 44 18.84 4.12 -1.22
C GLU A 44 18.14 2.99 -0.47
N ASN A 45 17.05 3.30 0.22
CA ASN A 45 16.38 2.37 1.12
C ASN A 45 14.88 2.30 0.84
N ARG A 46 14.28 1.16 1.23
CA ARG A 46 12.84 1.02 1.30
C ARG A 46 12.41 1.17 2.75
N PHE A 47 11.42 2.01 2.98
CA PHE A 47 10.81 2.23 4.27
C PHE A 47 9.37 1.72 4.30
N ASP A 48 8.91 1.31 5.48
CA ASP A 48 7.51 0.93 5.70
C ASP A 48 6.64 2.16 6.02
N ILE A 49 7.25 3.21 6.61
CA ILE A 49 6.56 4.45 6.99
C ILE A 49 7.55 5.60 7.15
N TYR A 50 7.07 6.80 6.88
CA TYR A 50 7.78 8.06 7.11
C TYR A 50 7.20 8.79 8.33
N LEU A 51 8.07 9.29 9.21
CA LEU A 51 7.76 10.24 10.27
C LEU A 51 8.43 11.56 9.93
N LEU A 52 7.65 12.59 9.67
CA LEU A 52 8.14 13.83 9.08
C LEU A 52 7.75 15.03 9.94
N ASP A 53 8.73 15.80 10.41
CA ASP A 53 8.39 17.14 10.91
C ASP A 53 7.92 18.02 9.75
N ILE A 54 6.91 18.83 9.99
CA ILE A 54 6.45 19.84 9.03
C ILE A 54 7.39 21.04 9.02
N ASN A 55 7.92 21.42 10.18
CA ASN A 55 8.71 22.64 10.37
C ASN A 55 10.20 22.41 10.14
N LEU A 56 10.60 22.27 8.91
CA LEU A 56 11.99 22.07 8.56
C LEU A 56 12.56 23.32 7.86
N PRO A 57 13.84 23.61 8.02
CA PRO A 57 14.50 24.68 7.28
C PRO A 57 14.58 24.34 5.79
N LEU A 58 14.46 25.35 4.93
CA LEU A 58 14.60 25.30 3.47
C LEU A 58 13.45 24.63 2.70
N MET A 59 12.90 23.55 3.17
CA MET A 59 11.80 22.79 2.56
C MET A 59 10.94 22.19 3.68
N SER A 60 9.66 22.47 3.69
CA SER A 60 8.74 21.90 4.69
C SER A 60 8.56 20.38 4.50
N GLY A 61 8.16 19.68 5.57
CA GLY A 61 7.83 18.25 5.46
C GLY A 61 6.68 17.96 4.48
N ILE A 62 5.79 18.94 4.26
CA ILE A 62 4.70 18.82 3.28
C ILE A 62 5.25 18.85 1.85
N GLU A 63 6.15 19.79 1.55
CA GLU A 63 6.81 19.86 0.23
C GLU A 63 7.69 18.63 -0.01
N PHE A 64 8.37 18.14 1.02
CA PHE A 64 9.14 16.90 0.97
C PHE A 64 8.23 15.70 0.59
N LEU A 65 7.11 15.52 1.27
CA LEU A 65 6.17 14.46 0.97
C LEU A 65 5.57 14.58 -0.43
N ASP A 66 5.22 15.79 -0.85
CA ASP A 66 4.71 16.06 -2.20
C ASP A 66 5.71 15.63 -3.29
N SER A 67 7.01 15.93 -3.08
CA SER A 67 8.07 15.51 -4.02
C SER A 67 8.19 13.99 -4.14
N LEU A 68 8.06 13.26 -3.03
CA LEU A 68 8.04 11.80 -3.02
C LEU A 68 6.80 11.25 -3.76
N ARG A 69 5.62 11.82 -3.51
CA ARG A 69 4.38 11.43 -4.20
C ARG A 69 4.46 11.66 -5.72
N GLN A 70 5.05 12.75 -6.16
CA GLN A 70 5.28 13.05 -7.57
C GLN A 70 6.25 12.05 -8.23
N SER A 71 7.19 11.49 -7.47
CA SER A 71 8.09 10.43 -7.94
C SER A 71 7.45 9.03 -7.92
N GLY A 72 6.20 8.91 -7.47
CA GLY A 72 5.47 7.62 -7.39
C GLY A 72 5.69 6.85 -6.08
N ASP A 73 6.36 7.44 -5.10
CA ASP A 73 6.51 6.85 -3.78
C ASP A 73 5.21 7.03 -2.97
N ASN A 74 4.58 5.91 -2.63
CA ASN A 74 3.34 5.84 -1.87
C ASN A 74 3.55 5.30 -0.44
N THR A 75 4.78 5.30 0.05
CA THR A 75 5.09 4.92 1.44
C THR A 75 4.27 5.77 2.41
N PRO A 76 3.53 5.17 3.35
CA PRO A 76 2.69 5.92 4.27
C PRO A 76 3.51 6.90 5.10
N ALA A 77 2.89 8.03 5.45
CA ALA A 77 3.55 9.11 6.16
C ALA A 77 2.69 9.65 7.31
N ILE A 78 3.33 9.89 8.45
CA ILE A 78 2.75 10.59 9.61
C ILE A 78 3.51 11.90 9.78
N PHE A 79 2.80 13.03 9.84
CA PHE A 79 3.40 14.29 10.20
C PHE A 79 3.50 14.47 11.73
N LEU A 80 4.64 14.96 12.17
CA LEU A 80 4.89 15.45 13.53
C LEU A 80 4.85 16.98 13.49
N THR A 81 3.97 17.63 14.24
CA THR A 81 3.76 19.07 14.05
C THR A 81 3.49 19.83 15.34
N SER A 82 4.08 21.02 15.44
CA SER A 82 3.72 22.01 16.46
C SER A 82 2.50 22.86 16.06
N TYR A 83 2.08 22.82 14.80
CA TYR A 83 0.99 23.64 14.29
C TYR A 83 -0.38 23.21 14.79
N GLN A 84 -1.21 24.22 15.09
CA GLN A 84 -2.65 24.06 15.37
C GLN A 84 -3.49 24.50 14.17
N ASP A 85 -2.87 24.91 13.06
CA ASP A 85 -3.55 25.49 11.93
C ASP A 85 -4.25 24.39 11.12
N LYS A 86 -5.57 24.49 11.04
CA LYS A 86 -6.39 23.56 10.27
C LYS A 86 -6.09 23.59 8.77
N GLU A 87 -5.58 24.70 8.25
CA GLU A 87 -5.25 24.82 6.83
C GLU A 87 -4.00 24.02 6.48
N VAL A 88 -2.96 24.10 7.31
CA VAL A 88 -1.73 23.30 7.17
C VAL A 88 -2.05 21.80 7.26
N MET A 89 -2.91 21.42 8.19
CA MET A 89 -3.38 20.04 8.33
C MET A 89 -4.12 19.56 7.08
N LYS A 90 -5.03 20.37 6.56
CA LYS A 90 -5.79 20.07 5.33
C LYS A 90 -4.86 19.93 4.13
N GLU A 91 -3.86 20.79 4.01
CA GLU A 91 -2.86 20.70 2.96
C GLU A 91 -2.08 19.40 3.04
N GLY A 92 -1.57 19.02 4.22
CA GLY A 92 -0.86 17.76 4.43
C GLY A 92 -1.67 16.54 3.98
N PHE A 93 -2.97 16.48 4.30
CA PHE A 93 -3.83 15.40 3.83
C PHE A 93 -4.03 15.41 2.30
N LEU A 94 -4.19 16.59 1.70
CA LEU A 94 -4.30 16.72 0.24
C LEU A 94 -3.02 16.29 -0.49
N LYS A 95 -1.87 16.39 0.16
CA LYS A 95 -0.56 15.94 -0.35
C LYS A 95 -0.26 14.47 -0.05
N GLY A 96 -1.21 13.73 0.55
CA GLY A 96 -1.12 12.28 0.73
C GLY A 96 -0.48 11.83 2.04
N CYS A 97 -0.62 12.63 3.11
CA CYS A 97 -0.33 12.21 4.47
C CYS A 97 -1.42 11.26 4.98
N ASP A 98 -1.05 10.24 5.74
CA ASP A 98 -1.95 9.22 6.28
C ASP A 98 -2.48 9.56 7.67
N ASP A 99 -1.68 10.25 8.47
CA ASP A 99 -2.03 10.70 9.81
C ASP A 99 -1.09 11.81 10.27
N TYR A 100 -1.37 12.42 11.42
CA TYR A 100 -0.44 13.30 12.08
C TYR A 100 -0.60 13.35 13.59
N LEU A 101 0.48 13.73 14.24
CA LEU A 101 0.61 13.88 15.67
C LEU A 101 1.09 15.26 16.04
N LYS A 102 0.46 15.81 17.09
CA LYS A 102 0.83 17.12 17.60
C LYS A 102 1.96 17.00 18.62
N LYS A 103 2.98 17.86 18.50
CA LYS A 103 4.01 18.07 19.51
C LYS A 103 3.44 18.93 20.68
N PRO A 104 3.75 18.62 21.96
CA PRO A 104 4.61 17.55 22.42
C PRO A 104 3.98 16.16 22.23
N LEU A 105 4.79 15.18 21.83
CA LEU A 105 4.32 13.82 21.51
C LEU A 105 4.13 12.97 22.76
N ASP A 106 3.03 12.23 22.79
CA ASP A 106 2.91 11.01 23.59
C ASP A 106 3.52 9.87 22.77
N LEU A 107 4.59 9.25 23.29
CA LEU A 107 5.34 8.23 22.56
C LEU A 107 4.53 6.93 22.38
N ASP A 108 3.68 6.56 23.36
CA ASP A 108 2.78 5.43 23.24
C ASP A 108 1.71 5.69 22.17
N GLU A 109 1.16 6.92 22.11
CA GLU A 109 0.24 7.32 21.05
C GLU A 109 0.92 7.22 19.68
N LEU A 110 2.15 7.70 19.53
CA LEU A 110 2.90 7.61 18.27
C LEU A 110 3.02 6.16 17.81
N LYS A 111 3.45 5.25 18.71
CA LYS A 111 3.55 3.82 18.41
C LYS A 111 2.22 3.25 17.91
N LEU A 112 1.12 3.54 18.62
CA LEU A 112 -0.20 3.07 18.23
C LEU A 112 -0.64 3.59 16.87
N ARG A 113 -0.34 4.84 16.55
CA ARG A 113 -0.65 5.45 15.24
C ARG A 113 0.18 4.84 14.12
N ILE A 114 1.49 4.63 14.33
CA ILE A 114 2.35 3.90 13.36
C ILE A 114 1.74 2.55 13.04
N LEU A 115 1.41 1.75 14.05
CA LEU A 115 0.82 0.43 13.86
C LEU A 115 -0.55 0.48 13.18
N SER A 116 -1.38 1.50 13.51
CA SER A 116 -2.69 1.70 12.90
C SER A 116 -2.59 2.06 11.41
N VAL A 117 -1.71 2.98 11.05
CA VAL A 117 -1.45 3.38 9.66
C VAL A 117 -0.95 2.17 8.87
N LEU A 118 0.06 1.46 9.38
CA LEU A 118 0.61 0.28 8.71
C LEU A 118 -0.43 -0.84 8.55
N LYS A 119 -1.29 -1.05 9.56
CA LYS A 119 -2.38 -2.03 9.48
C LYS A 119 -3.40 -1.65 8.40
N ARG A 120 -3.77 -0.37 8.30
CA ARG A 120 -4.69 0.14 7.29
C ARG A 120 -4.12 -0.04 5.89
N VAL A 121 -2.88 0.42 5.64
CA VAL A 121 -2.20 0.31 4.35
C VAL A 121 -2.00 -1.16 3.95
N ARG A 122 -1.59 -2.02 4.89
CA ARG A 122 -1.49 -3.47 4.65
C ARG A 122 -2.85 -4.11 4.40
N GLY A 123 -3.90 -3.63 5.05
CA GLY A 123 -5.29 -4.07 4.85
C GLY A 123 -5.84 -3.65 3.48
N GLU A 124 -5.51 -2.45 3.01
CA GLU A 124 -5.85 -1.98 1.65
C GLU A 124 -5.07 -2.74 0.56
N GLN A 125 -3.84 -3.17 0.86
CA GLN A 125 -3.03 -4.00 -0.04
C GLN A 125 -3.52 -5.45 -0.09
N LYS A 126 -4.15 -5.96 0.99
CA LYS A 126 -4.77 -7.27 1.05
C LYS A 126 -6.27 -7.17 0.77
N GLN A 127 -6.68 -7.69 -0.36
CA GLN A 127 -8.10 -7.82 -0.69
C GLN A 127 -8.52 -9.28 -0.51
N CYS A 128 -9.55 -9.49 0.31
CA CYS A 128 -10.08 -10.82 0.57
C CYS A 128 -11.51 -10.97 0.03
N ALA A 129 -11.81 -12.18 -0.46
CA ALA A 129 -13.12 -12.59 -0.93
C ALA A 129 -13.35 -14.05 -0.51
N GLY A 130 -14.07 -14.27 0.59
CA GLY A 130 -14.19 -15.59 1.23
C GLY A 130 -12.83 -16.04 1.79
N ASP A 131 -12.43 -17.26 1.49
CA ASP A 131 -11.15 -17.87 1.89
C ASP A 131 -9.94 -17.42 1.04
N ILE A 132 -10.15 -16.62 0.00
CA ILE A 132 -9.13 -16.11 -0.91
C ILE A 132 -8.70 -14.71 -0.51
N CYS A 133 -7.40 -14.50 -0.32
CA CYS A 133 -6.81 -13.19 -0.10
C CYS A 133 -5.67 -12.95 -1.09
N ILE A 134 -5.60 -11.73 -1.64
CA ILE A 134 -4.49 -11.29 -2.48
C ILE A 134 -3.72 -10.18 -1.78
N ASP A 135 -2.40 -10.22 -1.89
CA ASP A 135 -1.51 -9.12 -1.54
C ASP A 135 -1.07 -8.44 -2.83
N LEU A 136 -1.58 -7.24 -3.07
CA LEU A 136 -1.34 -6.50 -4.32
C LEU A 136 0.11 -6.02 -4.45
N GLN A 137 0.76 -5.70 -3.33
CA GLN A 137 2.15 -5.22 -3.32
C GLN A 137 3.13 -6.34 -3.59
N GLN A 138 2.96 -7.48 -2.91
CA GLN A 138 3.85 -8.62 -3.05
C GLN A 138 3.46 -9.53 -4.22
N LYS A 139 2.33 -9.28 -4.87
CA LYS A 139 1.71 -10.12 -5.91
C LYS A 139 1.55 -11.57 -5.46
N ARG A 140 1.09 -11.77 -4.22
CA ARG A 140 0.89 -13.09 -3.62
C ARG A 140 -0.59 -13.38 -3.45
N LEU A 141 -0.92 -14.64 -3.65
CA LEU A 141 -2.28 -15.19 -3.49
C LEU A 141 -2.29 -16.17 -2.32
N TYR A 142 -3.30 -16.06 -1.48
CA TYR A 142 -3.52 -16.97 -0.34
C TYR A 142 -4.91 -17.57 -0.41
N LYS A 143 -5.02 -18.86 -0.06
CA LYS A 143 -6.29 -19.56 0.13
C LYS A 143 -6.32 -20.22 1.49
N ALA A 144 -7.34 -19.91 2.29
CA ALA A 144 -7.46 -20.39 3.67
C ALA A 144 -6.19 -20.14 4.53
N GLY A 145 -5.46 -19.04 4.25
CA GLY A 145 -4.22 -18.66 4.92
C GLY A 145 -2.94 -19.28 4.34
N GLU A 146 -3.02 -20.23 3.44
CA GLU A 146 -1.88 -20.84 2.75
C GLU A 146 -1.56 -20.11 1.44
N GLU A 147 -0.26 -19.84 1.18
CA GLU A 147 0.19 -19.22 -0.06
C GLU A 147 0.05 -20.18 -1.24
N LEU A 148 -0.54 -19.69 -2.33
CA LEU A 148 -0.66 -20.44 -3.58
C LEU A 148 0.32 -19.90 -4.62
N GLU A 149 1.10 -20.78 -5.22
CA GLU A 149 1.93 -20.44 -6.37
C GLU A 149 1.07 -20.23 -7.62
N VAL A 150 1.10 -19.04 -8.17
CA VAL A 150 0.40 -18.63 -9.39
C VAL A 150 1.31 -17.81 -10.29
N SER A 151 1.09 -17.89 -11.59
CA SER A 151 1.79 -16.99 -12.52
C SER A 151 1.30 -15.54 -12.37
N VAL A 152 2.11 -14.58 -12.79
CA VAL A 152 1.76 -13.14 -12.76
C VAL A 152 0.42 -12.88 -13.46
N ARG A 153 0.17 -13.49 -14.62
CA ARG A 153 -1.10 -13.35 -15.37
C ARG A 153 -2.29 -13.94 -14.61
N GLU A 154 -2.11 -15.06 -13.93
CA GLU A 154 -3.17 -15.65 -13.07
C GLU A 154 -3.44 -14.77 -11.87
N PHE A 155 -2.41 -14.22 -11.22
CA PHE A 155 -2.55 -13.29 -10.12
C PHE A 155 -3.32 -12.02 -10.55
N GLU A 156 -2.96 -11.40 -11.66
CA GLU A 156 -3.62 -10.19 -12.17
C GLU A 156 -5.10 -10.44 -12.52
N LEU A 157 -5.42 -11.61 -13.06
CA LEU A 157 -6.81 -12.01 -13.28
C LEU A 157 -7.57 -12.24 -11.97
N VAL A 158 -6.97 -12.92 -10.99
CA VAL A 158 -7.59 -13.11 -9.67
C VAL A 158 -7.86 -11.74 -9.04
N ALA A 159 -6.90 -10.80 -9.09
CA ALA A 159 -7.05 -9.46 -8.59
C ALA A 159 -8.21 -8.71 -9.28
N LEU A 160 -8.33 -8.82 -10.61
CA LEU A 160 -9.44 -8.26 -11.38
C LEU A 160 -10.79 -8.78 -10.88
N PHE A 161 -10.93 -10.09 -10.69
CA PHE A 161 -12.19 -10.69 -10.23
C PHE A 161 -12.52 -10.38 -8.77
N ILE A 162 -11.53 -10.30 -7.89
CA ILE A 162 -11.74 -9.91 -6.49
C ILE A 162 -12.16 -8.43 -6.40
N HIS A 163 -11.53 -7.56 -7.17
CA HIS A 163 -11.89 -6.14 -7.22
C HIS A 163 -13.31 -5.92 -7.76
N HIS A 164 -13.73 -6.72 -8.75
CA HIS A 164 -15.06 -6.68 -9.36
C HIS A 164 -15.99 -7.78 -8.83
N ARG A 165 -15.80 -8.22 -7.57
CA ARG A 165 -16.69 -9.23 -6.96
C ARG A 165 -18.15 -8.85 -7.08
N GLN A 166 -19.02 -9.82 -7.42
CA GLN A 166 -20.45 -9.65 -7.68
C GLN A 166 -20.80 -8.76 -8.89
N LYS A 167 -19.80 -8.17 -9.57
CA LYS A 167 -19.98 -7.39 -10.80
C LYS A 167 -19.59 -8.21 -12.02
N LEU A 168 -20.02 -7.72 -13.17
CA LEU A 168 -19.64 -8.30 -14.46
C LEU A 168 -18.19 -7.88 -14.80
N VAL A 169 -17.36 -8.87 -15.09
CA VAL A 169 -16.04 -8.68 -15.71
C VAL A 169 -16.21 -9.05 -17.19
N THR A 170 -16.08 -8.07 -18.08
CA THR A 170 -16.25 -8.28 -19.51
C THR A 170 -15.02 -8.96 -20.13
N LYS A 171 -15.19 -9.49 -21.35
CA LYS A 171 -14.06 -10.07 -22.08
C LYS A 171 -12.98 -9.03 -22.37
N GLU A 172 -13.37 -7.80 -22.68
CA GLU A 172 -12.46 -6.67 -22.95
C GLU A 172 -11.57 -6.39 -21.73
N MET A 173 -12.14 -6.34 -20.52
CA MET A 173 -11.37 -6.18 -19.27
C MET A 173 -10.36 -7.32 -19.07
N ILE A 174 -10.76 -8.56 -19.40
CA ILE A 174 -9.87 -9.73 -19.32
C ILE A 174 -8.75 -9.60 -20.37
N TYR A 175 -9.08 -9.15 -21.57
CA TYR A 175 -8.08 -8.90 -22.62
C TYR A 175 -7.05 -7.87 -22.20
N GLU A 176 -7.48 -6.73 -21.65
CA GLU A 176 -6.58 -5.68 -21.17
C GLU A 176 -5.60 -6.18 -20.11
N VAL A 177 -6.04 -7.06 -19.20
CA VAL A 177 -5.17 -7.65 -18.19
C VAL A 177 -4.19 -8.65 -18.76
N LEU A 178 -4.64 -9.53 -19.67
CA LEU A 178 -3.80 -10.63 -20.17
C LEU A 178 -2.83 -10.19 -21.28
N TRP A 179 -3.21 -9.19 -22.11
CA TRP A 179 -2.48 -8.82 -23.33
C TRP A 179 -2.27 -7.30 -23.47
N ARG A 180 -1.67 -6.65 -22.46
CA ARG A 180 -1.45 -5.18 -22.38
C ARG A 180 -0.66 -4.56 -23.52
N SER A 181 0.01 -5.33 -24.36
CA SER A 181 0.72 -4.82 -25.54
C SER A 181 1.04 -5.93 -26.52
N SER A 182 0.41 -5.92 -27.70
CA SER A 182 0.82 -6.58 -28.94
C SER A 182 0.64 -8.11 -29.14
N GLU A 183 0.11 -8.87 -28.20
CA GLU A 183 -0.22 -10.27 -28.47
C GLU A 183 -1.70 -10.42 -28.89
N GLU A 184 -1.97 -11.12 -29.97
CA GLU A 184 -3.36 -11.48 -30.36
C GLU A 184 -3.93 -12.51 -29.37
N GLY A 185 -4.71 -12.04 -28.42
CA GLY A 185 -5.47 -12.90 -27.54
C GLY A 185 -6.65 -13.53 -28.26
N SER A 186 -7.01 -14.75 -27.93
CA SER A 186 -8.19 -15.42 -28.46
C SER A 186 -9.21 -15.77 -27.38
N ASP A 187 -10.49 -15.86 -27.76
CA ASP A 187 -11.57 -16.34 -26.86
C ASP A 187 -11.24 -17.72 -26.25
N GLY A 188 -10.48 -18.54 -26.99
CA GLY A 188 -10.00 -19.84 -26.52
C GLY A 188 -9.00 -19.71 -25.37
N ALA A 189 -8.08 -18.74 -25.47
CA ALA A 189 -7.09 -18.47 -24.41
C ALA A 189 -7.77 -17.94 -23.13
N ILE A 190 -8.76 -17.04 -23.25
CA ILE A 190 -9.56 -16.60 -22.08
C ILE A 190 -10.17 -17.81 -21.36
N ARG A 191 -10.76 -18.74 -22.09
CA ARG A 191 -11.38 -19.94 -21.48
C ARG A 191 -10.38 -20.78 -20.70
N VAL A 192 -9.14 -20.90 -21.19
CA VAL A 192 -8.07 -21.62 -20.47
C VAL A 192 -7.77 -20.96 -19.14
N TYR A 193 -7.56 -19.64 -19.13
CA TYR A 193 -7.31 -18.88 -17.90
C TYR A 193 -8.49 -18.93 -16.92
N ILE A 194 -9.72 -18.74 -17.41
CA ILE A 194 -10.93 -18.86 -16.58
C ILE A 194 -11.06 -20.26 -15.96
N ASN A 195 -10.73 -21.32 -16.70
CA ASN A 195 -10.76 -22.67 -16.15
C ASN A 195 -9.69 -22.88 -15.05
N ARG A 196 -8.53 -22.23 -15.16
CA ARG A 196 -7.53 -22.25 -14.10
C ARG A 196 -8.01 -21.47 -12.87
N LEU A 197 -8.58 -20.28 -13.07
CA LEU A 197 -9.16 -19.50 -11.97
C LEU A 197 -10.29 -20.26 -11.25
N LYS A 198 -11.14 -20.98 -11.98
CA LYS A 198 -12.17 -21.84 -11.38
C LYS A 198 -11.62 -22.93 -10.47
N LYS A 199 -10.40 -23.42 -10.74
CA LYS A 199 -9.73 -24.39 -9.84
C LYS A 199 -9.24 -23.70 -8.55
N ILE A 200 -8.78 -22.46 -8.64
CA ILE A 200 -8.26 -21.66 -7.51
C ILE A 200 -9.41 -21.15 -6.66
N LEU A 201 -10.36 -20.43 -7.28
CA LEU A 201 -11.41 -19.66 -6.62
C LEU A 201 -12.71 -20.44 -6.36
N GLY A 202 -12.81 -21.67 -6.90
CA GLY A 202 -14.04 -22.48 -6.86
C GLY A 202 -14.87 -22.34 -8.14
N LYS A 203 -15.22 -23.49 -8.73
CA LYS A 203 -15.99 -23.54 -9.99
C LYS A 203 -17.38 -22.94 -9.83
N GLU A 204 -18.00 -23.16 -8.70
CA GLU A 204 -19.33 -22.69 -8.32
C GLU A 204 -19.42 -21.19 -8.07
N CYS A 205 -18.28 -20.54 -7.85
CA CYS A 205 -18.20 -19.08 -7.64
C CYS A 205 -18.21 -18.29 -8.96
N PHE A 206 -18.21 -18.98 -10.12
CA PHE A 206 -18.18 -18.33 -11.43
C PHE A 206 -19.46 -18.54 -12.22
N THR A 207 -20.12 -17.46 -12.57
CA THR A 207 -21.25 -17.43 -13.52
C THR A 207 -20.74 -16.95 -14.88
N ASN A 208 -20.97 -17.74 -15.94
CA ASN A 208 -20.68 -17.34 -17.32
C ASN A 208 -21.87 -16.57 -17.91
N ILE A 209 -21.66 -15.32 -18.30
CA ILE A 209 -22.65 -14.51 -19.00
C ILE A 209 -22.32 -14.58 -20.49
N ARG A 210 -23.12 -15.43 -21.19
CA ARG A 210 -22.86 -15.86 -22.57
C ARG A 210 -22.65 -14.64 -23.51
N GLY A 211 -21.53 -14.64 -24.21
CA GLY A 211 -21.17 -13.59 -25.16
C GLY A 211 -20.57 -12.33 -24.54
N VAL A 212 -20.68 -12.11 -23.23
CA VAL A 212 -20.32 -10.85 -22.55
C VAL A 212 -19.10 -11.00 -21.64
N GLY A 213 -19.09 -12.00 -20.75
CA GLY A 213 -18.01 -12.14 -19.78
C GLY A 213 -18.34 -13.09 -18.64
N TYR A 214 -17.78 -12.80 -17.47
CA TYR A 214 -17.90 -13.67 -16.29
C TYR A 214 -18.19 -12.82 -15.05
N ARG A 215 -18.88 -13.43 -14.08
CA ARG A 215 -19.10 -12.87 -12.75
C ARG A 215 -18.50 -13.80 -11.70
N TYR A 216 -17.81 -13.24 -10.73
CA TYR A 216 -17.29 -13.95 -9.57
C TYR A 216 -18.09 -13.60 -8.34
N GLU A 217 -18.66 -14.60 -7.70
CA GLU A 217 -19.48 -14.49 -6.49
C GLU A 217 -18.88 -15.42 -5.43
N PRO A 218 -17.98 -14.91 -4.55
CA PRO A 218 -17.37 -15.73 -3.51
C PRO A 218 -18.44 -16.24 -2.56
N LYS A 219 -18.29 -17.47 -2.09
CA LYS A 219 -19.09 -17.98 -0.99
C LYS A 219 -18.67 -17.28 0.32
N PRO A 220 -19.62 -17.03 1.22
CA PRO A 220 -19.32 -16.45 2.53
C PRO A 220 -18.39 -17.32 3.37
#